data_fac1c76773ce0b40a367f2fc45e8df21
#
_entry.id   fac1c76773ce0b40a367f2fc45e8df21
#
_cell.length_a   1.000
_cell.length_b   1.000
_cell.length_c   1.000
_cell.angle_alpha   90.00
_cell.angle_beta   90.00
_cell.angle_gamma   90.00
#
_symmetry.space_group_name_H-M   'P 1'
#
loop_
_entity.id
_entity.type
_entity.pdbx_description
1 polymer ?
#
loop_
_entity_poly.entity_id
_entity_poly.type
_entity_poly.pdbx_seq_one_letter_code
_entity_poly.pdbx_strand_id
1 'polypeptide(L)'
;MWGYTCCFLVQTARDAGLQKERSFMLERFYPDHEADTAADVPYEKLYEKGFRGVIFDIDNTLVPHGAPADEKAVALFKRLDNLGFQALLLSNNKEPRVKMFADAVHASYIYKAGKPGVKGYLHAMEKMGTTPENTVFVGDQLFTDIWGAKKAGIDTYLVKPIH
;
A
#
# COMPACT_ATOMS: atom_id res chain seq x y z
N MET A 1 -21.35 -31.46 43.59
CA MET A 1 -21.61 -30.09 43.14
C MET A 1 -20.31 -29.41 42.60
N TRP A 2 -19.59 -30.06 41.66
CA TRP A 2 -18.29 -29.58 41.13
C TRP A 2 -18.16 -29.74 39.61
N GLY A 3 -19.24 -29.62 38.83
CA GLY A 3 -19.22 -29.93 37.39
C GLY A 3 -19.42 -28.74 36.43
N TYR A 4 -19.85 -27.57 36.88
CA TYR A 4 -20.30 -26.47 36.01
C TYR A 4 -19.29 -25.33 35.80
N THR A 5 -18.28 -25.23 36.64
CA THR A 5 -17.32 -24.11 36.59
C THR A 5 -16.22 -24.29 35.55
N CYS A 6 -15.85 -25.51 35.24
CA CYS A 6 -14.76 -25.81 34.29
C CYS A 6 -15.18 -25.62 32.83
N CYS A 7 -16.43 -25.93 32.50
CA CYS A 7 -16.96 -25.81 31.13
C CYS A 7 -17.11 -24.36 30.70
N PHE A 8 -17.49 -23.47 31.63
CA PHE A 8 -17.65 -22.02 31.36
C PHE A 8 -16.31 -21.33 31.11
N LEU A 9 -15.27 -21.69 31.84
CA LEU A 9 -13.91 -21.13 31.67
C LEU A 9 -13.24 -21.58 30.36
N VAL A 10 -13.51 -22.80 29.92
CA VAL A 10 -12.99 -23.31 28.65
C VAL A 10 -13.72 -22.67 27.46
N GLN A 11 -15.01 -22.41 27.60
CA GLN A 11 -15.81 -21.73 26.56
C GLN A 11 -15.38 -20.27 26.39
N THR A 12 -15.22 -19.53 27.48
CA THR A 12 -14.77 -18.12 27.45
C THR A 12 -13.34 -17.97 26.94
N ALA A 13 -12.45 -18.93 27.22
CA ALA A 13 -11.09 -18.92 26.68
C ALA A 13 -11.06 -19.23 25.17
N ARG A 14 -11.93 -20.13 24.67
CA ARG A 14 -12.10 -20.39 23.24
C ARG A 14 -12.68 -19.19 22.49
N ASP A 15 -13.68 -18.52 23.07
CA ASP A 15 -14.31 -17.34 22.50
C ASP A 15 -13.34 -16.15 22.46
N ALA A 16 -12.52 -15.98 23.49
CA ALA A 16 -11.45 -14.96 23.51
C ALA A 16 -10.34 -15.27 22.49
N GLY A 17 -9.99 -16.54 22.31
CA GLY A 17 -9.04 -16.98 21.28
C GLY A 17 -9.57 -16.74 19.87
N LEU A 18 -10.82 -17.10 19.60
CA LEU A 18 -11.50 -16.85 18.32
C LEU A 18 -11.70 -15.36 18.02
N GLN A 19 -11.98 -14.53 19.03
CA GLN A 19 -12.06 -13.08 18.89
C GLN A 19 -10.68 -12.48 18.60
N LYS A 20 -9.62 -12.95 19.25
CA LYS A 20 -8.24 -12.51 19.00
C LYS A 20 -7.75 -12.89 17.61
N GLU A 21 -8.07 -14.11 17.14
CA GLU A 21 -7.76 -14.53 15.77
C GLU A 21 -8.56 -13.74 14.72
N ARG A 22 -9.85 -13.47 14.98
CA ARG A 22 -10.68 -12.62 14.12
C ARG A 22 -10.17 -11.18 14.07
N SER A 23 -9.76 -10.62 15.19
CA SER A 23 -9.14 -9.30 15.25
C SER A 23 -7.83 -9.27 14.47
N PHE A 24 -6.97 -10.26 14.66
CA PHE A 24 -5.70 -10.38 13.93
C PHE A 24 -5.88 -10.58 12.41
N MET A 25 -6.91 -11.30 11.99
CA MET A 25 -7.24 -11.45 10.56
C MET A 25 -7.75 -10.14 9.96
N LEU A 26 -8.54 -9.36 10.71
CA LEU A 26 -9.06 -8.08 10.26
C LEU A 26 -7.98 -7.00 10.20
N GLU A 27 -7.03 -6.99 11.12
CA GLU A 27 -5.90 -6.05 11.14
C GLU A 27 -5.07 -6.07 9.84
N ARG A 28 -5.04 -7.22 9.14
CA ARG A 28 -4.36 -7.34 7.84
C ARG A 28 -5.01 -6.54 6.72
N PHE A 29 -6.26 -6.13 6.89
CA PHE A 29 -7.00 -5.32 5.92
C PHE A 29 -6.97 -3.83 6.27
N TYR A 30 -6.55 -3.47 7.48
CA TYR A 30 -6.42 -2.08 7.86
C TYR A 30 -5.09 -1.49 7.40
N PRO A 31 -5.09 -0.26 6.89
CA PRO A 31 -3.85 0.43 6.56
C PRO A 31 -3.06 0.73 7.84
N ASP A 32 -1.74 0.84 7.71
CA ASP A 32 -0.90 1.28 8.83
C ASP A 32 -1.08 2.78 9.07
N HIS A 33 -1.33 3.53 7.99
CA HIS A 33 -1.56 4.97 8.00
C HIS A 33 -2.64 5.38 7.01
N GLU A 34 -3.21 6.58 7.22
CA GLU A 34 -4.15 7.23 6.31
C GLU A 34 -3.67 8.64 5.96
N ALA A 35 -4.00 9.09 4.76
CA ALA A 35 -3.78 10.45 4.31
C ALA A 35 -4.95 10.89 3.41
N ASP A 36 -5.18 12.19 3.28
CA ASP A 36 -6.26 12.67 2.42
C ASP A 36 -5.92 12.45 0.94
N THR A 37 -4.72 12.77 0.54
CA THR A 37 -4.20 12.54 -0.82
C THR A 37 -2.81 11.93 -0.79
N ALA A 38 -2.35 11.43 -1.92
CA ALA A 38 -0.98 10.93 -2.05
C ALA A 38 0.08 12.00 -1.77
N ALA A 39 -0.23 13.29 -2.02
CA ALA A 39 0.67 14.40 -1.73
C ALA A 39 0.80 14.73 -0.23
N ASP A 40 -0.20 14.35 0.57
CA ASP A 40 -0.24 14.62 2.01
C ASP A 40 0.54 13.60 2.85
N VAL A 41 1.03 12.52 2.23
CA VAL A 41 1.93 11.56 2.89
C VAL A 41 3.21 12.29 3.31
N PRO A 42 3.67 12.13 4.57
CA PRO A 42 4.80 12.87 5.11
C PRO A 42 6.16 12.31 4.65
N TYR A 43 6.47 12.43 3.36
CA TYR A 43 7.65 11.81 2.74
C TYR A 43 8.97 12.28 3.36
N GLU A 44 9.08 13.55 3.76
CA GLU A 44 10.27 14.08 4.43
C GLU A 44 10.55 13.33 5.73
N LYS A 45 9.51 13.13 6.55
CA LYS A 45 9.62 12.36 7.80
C LYS A 45 9.93 10.89 7.56
N LEU A 46 9.34 10.30 6.51
CA LEU A 46 9.62 8.92 6.10
C LEU A 46 11.08 8.78 5.66
N TYR A 47 11.60 9.73 4.90
CA TYR A 47 13.00 9.73 4.49
C TYR A 47 13.96 9.80 5.70
N GLU A 48 13.67 10.67 6.68
CA GLU A 48 14.42 10.78 7.94
C GLU A 48 14.41 9.47 8.73
N LYS A 49 13.30 8.71 8.68
CA LYS A 49 13.16 7.39 9.33
C LYS A 49 13.86 6.25 8.57
N GLY A 50 14.43 6.51 7.40
CA GLY A 50 15.15 5.52 6.62
C GLY A 50 14.38 4.91 5.45
N PHE A 51 13.16 5.33 5.18
CA PHE A 51 12.42 4.89 3.99
C PHE A 51 13.08 5.41 2.72
N ARG A 52 13.08 4.59 1.66
CA ARG A 52 13.76 4.89 0.39
C ARG A 52 12.93 4.55 -0.83
N GLY A 53 11.91 3.71 -0.71
CA GLY A 53 11.03 3.31 -1.79
C GLY A 53 9.59 3.72 -1.55
N VAL A 54 8.90 4.18 -2.62
CA VAL A 54 7.47 4.42 -2.62
C VAL A 54 6.83 3.74 -3.82
N ILE A 55 5.86 2.89 -3.57
CA ILE A 55 5.05 2.24 -4.61
C ILE A 55 3.68 2.89 -4.63
N PHE A 56 3.21 3.29 -5.80
CA PHE A 56 1.89 3.90 -5.99
C PHE A 56 0.97 3.03 -6.84
N ASP A 57 -0.31 2.99 -6.46
CA ASP A 57 -1.38 2.78 -7.44
C ASP A 57 -1.64 4.07 -8.23
N ILE A 58 -2.28 3.98 -9.40
CA ILE A 58 -2.52 5.13 -10.28
C ILE A 58 -3.97 5.63 -10.16
N ASP A 59 -4.92 4.80 -10.62
CA ASP A 59 -6.31 5.20 -10.79
C ASP A 59 -6.99 5.43 -9.43
N ASN A 60 -7.62 6.57 -9.27
CA ASN A 60 -8.24 7.07 -8.04
C ASN A 60 -7.27 7.32 -6.87
N THR A 61 -5.97 7.06 -7.04
CA THR A 61 -4.92 7.34 -6.05
C THR A 61 -4.15 8.62 -6.39
N LEU A 62 -3.62 8.70 -7.61
CA LEU A 62 -2.85 9.84 -8.11
C LEU A 62 -3.70 10.78 -8.96
N VAL A 63 -4.62 10.21 -9.75
CA VAL A 63 -5.54 10.91 -10.64
C VAL A 63 -6.88 10.17 -10.67
N PRO A 64 -7.98 10.80 -11.14
CA PRO A 64 -9.23 10.10 -11.40
C PRO A 64 -9.03 8.91 -12.36
N HIS A 65 -9.92 7.93 -12.28
CA HIS A 65 -9.83 6.72 -13.11
C HIS A 65 -9.67 7.05 -14.60
N GLY A 66 -8.64 6.50 -15.21
CA GLY A 66 -8.35 6.68 -16.65
C GLY A 66 -7.73 8.03 -17.02
N ALA A 67 -7.63 8.98 -16.12
CA ALA A 67 -7.08 10.31 -16.40
C ALA A 67 -5.55 10.25 -16.64
N PRO A 68 -4.99 11.14 -17.49
CA PRO A 68 -3.55 11.29 -17.62
C PRO A 68 -2.94 11.88 -16.36
N ALA A 69 -1.60 11.86 -16.26
CA ALA A 69 -0.89 12.53 -15.19
C ALA A 69 -1.15 14.04 -15.25
N ASP A 70 -1.55 14.61 -14.14
CA ASP A 70 -1.77 16.03 -13.97
C ASP A 70 -0.53 16.71 -13.35
N GLU A 71 -0.58 18.04 -13.21
CA GLU A 71 0.51 18.82 -12.63
C GLU A 71 0.82 18.42 -11.19
N LYS A 72 -0.19 17.99 -10.42
CA LYS A 72 -0.01 17.54 -9.02
C LYS A 72 0.76 16.23 -8.97
N ALA A 73 0.43 15.28 -9.85
CA ALA A 73 1.16 14.03 -9.95
C ALA A 73 2.62 14.27 -10.37
N VAL A 74 2.86 15.09 -11.37
CA VAL A 74 4.22 15.45 -11.82
C VAL A 74 5.01 16.11 -10.69
N ALA A 75 4.41 17.06 -9.98
CA ALA A 75 5.05 17.75 -8.84
C ALA A 75 5.38 16.79 -7.70
N LEU A 76 4.49 15.82 -7.40
CA LEU A 76 4.74 14.82 -6.38
C LEU A 76 5.97 13.95 -6.71
N PHE A 77 6.05 13.43 -7.93
CA PHE A 77 7.20 12.61 -8.33
C PHE A 77 8.51 13.39 -8.35
N LYS A 78 8.47 14.67 -8.75
CA LYS A 78 9.63 15.56 -8.66
C LYS A 78 10.06 15.79 -7.21
N ARG A 79 9.11 15.97 -6.28
CA ARG A 79 9.39 16.10 -4.84
C ARG A 79 10.07 14.83 -4.30
N LEU A 80 9.58 13.66 -4.67
CA LEU A 80 10.16 12.38 -4.25
C LEU A 80 11.58 12.19 -4.78
N ASP A 81 11.82 12.51 -6.04
CA ASP A 81 13.15 12.46 -6.66
C ASP A 81 14.13 13.39 -5.94
N ASN A 82 13.72 14.63 -5.66
CA ASN A 82 14.52 15.61 -4.92
C ASN A 82 14.85 15.16 -3.50
N LEU A 83 13.97 14.40 -2.84
CA LEU A 83 14.22 13.82 -1.51
C LEU A 83 15.15 12.61 -1.57
N GLY A 84 15.29 11.96 -2.72
CA GLY A 84 16.10 10.75 -2.90
C GLY A 84 15.32 9.45 -2.81
N PHE A 85 13.99 9.47 -2.93
CA PHE A 85 13.19 8.25 -3.04
C PHE A 85 13.30 7.61 -4.42
N GLN A 86 13.25 6.30 -4.45
CA GLN A 86 12.87 5.53 -5.63
C GLN A 86 11.34 5.42 -5.65
N ALA A 87 10.71 5.85 -6.72
CA ALA A 87 9.26 5.78 -6.90
C ALA A 87 8.89 4.86 -8.06
N LEU A 88 7.86 4.02 -7.86
CA LEU A 88 7.43 3.04 -8.85
C LEU A 88 5.89 2.96 -8.88
N LEU A 89 5.33 2.85 -10.08
CA LEU A 89 3.91 2.66 -10.32
C LEU A 89 3.58 1.17 -10.41
N LEU A 90 2.64 0.69 -9.61
CA LEU A 90 2.19 -0.69 -9.57
C LEU A 90 0.69 -0.78 -9.89
N SER A 91 0.33 -1.21 -11.08
CA SER A 91 -1.05 -1.19 -11.55
C SER A 91 -1.51 -2.54 -12.13
N ASN A 92 -2.79 -2.88 -11.92
CA ASN A 92 -3.43 -4.01 -12.59
C ASN A 92 -3.84 -3.71 -14.04
N ASN A 93 -3.71 -2.48 -14.47
CA ASN A 93 -4.04 -2.05 -15.84
C ASN A 93 -3.07 -2.62 -16.88
N LYS A 94 -3.47 -2.46 -18.15
CA LYS A 94 -2.65 -2.83 -19.31
C LYS A 94 -1.49 -1.86 -19.49
N GLU A 95 -0.42 -2.33 -20.14
CA GLU A 95 0.82 -1.57 -20.34
C GLU A 95 0.63 -0.18 -20.95
N PRO A 96 -0.14 0.03 -22.03
CA PRO A 96 -0.28 1.37 -22.62
C PRO A 96 -0.74 2.44 -21.63
N ARG A 97 -1.70 2.08 -20.74
CA ARG A 97 -2.20 2.99 -19.70
C ARG A 97 -1.11 3.33 -18.67
N VAL A 98 -0.43 2.33 -18.18
CA VAL A 98 0.58 2.48 -17.12
C VAL A 98 1.82 3.20 -17.65
N LYS A 99 2.27 2.82 -18.86
CA LYS A 99 3.41 3.44 -19.53
C LYS A 99 3.18 4.92 -19.81
N MET A 100 2.00 5.28 -20.33
CA MET A 100 1.66 6.69 -20.61
C MET A 100 1.79 7.56 -19.34
N PHE A 101 1.31 7.06 -18.20
CA PHE A 101 1.42 7.77 -16.93
C PHE A 101 2.87 7.83 -16.44
N ALA A 102 3.57 6.69 -16.49
CA ALA A 102 4.96 6.57 -16.07
C ALA A 102 5.91 7.50 -16.85
N ASP A 103 5.72 7.59 -18.18
CA ASP A 103 6.50 8.48 -19.01
C ASP A 103 6.30 9.96 -18.62
N ALA A 104 5.08 10.35 -18.28
CA ALA A 104 4.76 11.72 -17.87
C ALA A 104 5.37 12.13 -16.52
N VAL A 105 5.50 11.19 -15.58
CA VAL A 105 6.08 11.45 -14.25
C VAL A 105 7.53 10.97 -14.13
N HIS A 106 8.11 10.42 -15.19
CA HIS A 106 9.47 9.86 -15.25
C HIS A 106 9.73 8.77 -14.20
N ALA A 107 8.77 7.87 -14.00
CA ALA A 107 8.85 6.79 -13.02
C ALA A 107 9.00 5.41 -13.67
N SER A 108 9.57 4.47 -12.92
CA SER A 108 9.49 3.05 -13.24
C SER A 108 8.07 2.52 -13.02
N TYR A 109 7.71 1.44 -13.70
CA TYR A 109 6.36 0.89 -13.59
C TYR A 109 6.32 -0.64 -13.74
N ILE A 110 5.24 -1.21 -13.20
CA ILE A 110 4.81 -2.59 -13.41
C ILE A 110 3.33 -2.58 -13.77
N TYR A 111 2.99 -3.12 -14.92
CA TYR A 111 1.62 -3.30 -15.39
C TYR A 111 1.14 -4.75 -15.16
N LYS A 112 -0.17 -5.00 -15.21
CA LYS A 112 -0.75 -6.32 -14.93
C LYS A 112 -0.16 -6.94 -13.65
N ALA A 113 -0.03 -6.12 -12.62
CA ALA A 113 0.69 -6.46 -11.39
C ALA A 113 0.09 -7.64 -10.61
N GLY A 114 -1.18 -7.98 -10.86
CA GLY A 114 -1.86 -9.11 -10.20
C GLY A 114 -2.18 -8.83 -8.74
N LYS A 115 -2.32 -7.56 -8.35
CA LYS A 115 -2.77 -7.18 -7.00
C LYS A 115 -4.14 -7.83 -6.67
N PRO A 116 -4.34 -8.38 -5.49
CA PRO A 116 -3.54 -8.33 -4.26
C PRO A 116 -2.47 -9.43 -4.12
N GLY A 117 -2.05 -10.10 -5.21
CA GLY A 117 -0.93 -11.04 -5.18
C GLY A 117 0.38 -10.34 -4.83
N VAL A 118 1.26 -11.02 -4.07
CA VAL A 118 2.51 -10.42 -3.56
C VAL A 118 3.61 -10.24 -4.62
N LYS A 119 3.56 -10.98 -5.71
CA LYS A 119 4.62 -11.00 -6.74
C LYS A 119 4.95 -9.62 -7.31
N GLY A 120 3.92 -8.81 -7.60
CA GLY A 120 4.10 -7.46 -8.11
C GLY A 120 4.84 -6.55 -7.13
N TYR A 121 4.51 -6.63 -5.85
CA TYR A 121 5.17 -5.85 -4.80
C TYR A 121 6.64 -6.24 -4.59
N LEU A 122 6.94 -7.55 -4.58
CA LEU A 122 8.30 -8.06 -4.47
C LEU A 122 9.14 -7.63 -5.67
N HIS A 123 8.61 -7.74 -6.88
CA HIS A 123 9.28 -7.30 -8.10
C HIS A 123 9.49 -5.77 -8.12
N ALA A 124 8.55 -4.99 -7.58
CA ALA A 124 8.70 -3.55 -7.45
C ALA A 124 9.88 -3.18 -6.53
N MET A 125 10.00 -3.83 -5.38
CA MET A 125 11.12 -3.60 -4.45
C MET A 125 12.46 -4.03 -5.06
N GLU A 126 12.51 -5.18 -5.73
CA GLU A 126 13.72 -5.62 -6.45
C GLU A 126 14.14 -4.58 -7.49
N LYS A 127 13.20 -4.09 -8.30
CA LYS A 127 13.47 -3.08 -9.33
C LYS A 127 13.94 -1.74 -8.76
N MET A 128 13.45 -1.34 -7.59
CA MET A 128 13.87 -0.13 -6.88
C MET A 128 15.16 -0.32 -6.05
N GLY A 129 15.58 -1.54 -5.80
CA GLY A 129 16.69 -1.83 -4.88
C GLY A 129 16.33 -1.57 -3.41
N THR A 130 15.06 -1.76 -3.03
CA THR A 130 14.55 -1.53 -1.68
C THR A 130 14.06 -2.82 -1.01
N THR A 131 13.73 -2.74 0.26
CA THR A 131 13.26 -3.86 1.09
C THR A 131 11.89 -3.52 1.69
N PRO A 132 11.14 -4.50 2.25
CA PRO A 132 9.89 -4.21 2.94
C PRO A 132 10.03 -3.18 4.06
N GLU A 133 11.15 -3.19 4.78
CA GLU A 133 11.40 -2.32 5.93
C GLU A 133 11.62 -0.85 5.54
N ASN A 134 12.00 -0.57 4.30
CA ASN A 134 12.27 0.79 3.82
C ASN A 134 11.40 1.22 2.64
N THR A 135 10.30 0.51 2.39
CA THR A 135 9.34 0.78 1.32
C THR A 135 7.97 1.09 1.91
N VAL A 136 7.27 2.06 1.35
CA VAL A 136 5.85 2.33 1.63
C VAL A 136 5.02 2.12 0.37
N PHE A 137 3.78 1.72 0.54
CA PHE A 137 2.79 1.64 -0.52
C PHE A 137 1.69 2.68 -0.30
N VAL A 138 1.29 3.38 -1.36
CA VAL A 138 0.22 4.38 -1.35
C VAL A 138 -0.86 3.98 -2.35
N GLY A 139 -2.09 3.81 -1.88
CA GLY A 139 -3.24 3.42 -2.72
C GLY A 139 -4.58 3.73 -2.07
N ASP A 140 -5.66 3.61 -2.84
CA ASP A 140 -7.04 3.94 -2.41
C ASP A 140 -7.90 2.72 -2.06
N GLN A 141 -7.47 1.51 -2.41
CA GLN A 141 -8.26 0.29 -2.25
C GLN A 141 -7.73 -0.62 -1.15
N LEU A 142 -8.56 -0.90 -0.14
CA LEU A 142 -8.20 -1.78 0.96
C LEU A 142 -7.83 -3.20 0.49
N PHE A 143 -8.63 -3.77 -0.41
CA PHE A 143 -8.47 -5.17 -0.78
C PHE A 143 -7.31 -5.41 -1.75
N THR A 144 -7.24 -4.64 -2.84
CA THR A 144 -6.19 -4.85 -3.86
C THR A 144 -4.87 -4.24 -3.47
N ASP A 145 -4.88 -3.04 -2.86
CA ASP A 145 -3.69 -2.25 -2.58
C ASP A 145 -3.12 -2.55 -1.19
N ILE A 146 -3.88 -2.22 -0.14
CA ILE A 146 -3.39 -2.29 1.23
C ILE A 146 -3.13 -3.73 1.65
N TRP A 147 -4.09 -4.63 1.46
CA TRP A 147 -3.92 -6.03 1.82
C TRP A 147 -2.78 -6.70 1.04
N GLY A 148 -2.64 -6.42 -0.26
CA GLY A 148 -1.54 -6.92 -1.07
C GLY A 148 -0.18 -6.46 -0.56
N ALA A 149 -0.02 -5.17 -0.29
CA ALA A 149 1.20 -4.59 0.25
C ALA A 149 1.55 -5.14 1.64
N LYS A 150 0.57 -5.26 2.53
CA LYS A 150 0.76 -5.84 3.87
C LYS A 150 1.19 -7.30 3.83
N LYS A 151 0.69 -8.11 2.89
CA LYS A 151 1.18 -9.47 2.68
C LYS A 151 2.66 -9.51 2.24
N ALA A 152 3.12 -8.49 1.54
CA ALA A 152 4.52 -8.34 1.16
C ALA A 152 5.38 -7.71 2.27
N GLY A 153 4.81 -7.38 3.42
CA GLY A 153 5.51 -6.79 4.56
C GLY A 153 5.79 -5.28 4.42
N ILE A 154 5.11 -4.61 3.49
CA ILE A 154 5.31 -3.19 3.18
C ILE A 154 4.37 -2.34 4.05
N ASP A 155 4.88 -1.24 4.59
CA ASP A 155 4.12 -0.22 5.32
C ASP A 155 3.16 0.51 4.36
N THR A 156 1.94 0.80 4.81
CA THR A 156 0.86 1.21 3.91
C THR A 156 0.22 2.54 4.28
N TYR A 157 -0.08 3.35 3.27
CA TYR A 157 -0.90 4.56 3.34
C TYR A 157 -2.15 4.39 2.48
N LEU A 158 -3.31 4.40 3.13
CA LEU A 158 -4.60 4.51 2.45
C LEU A 158 -4.93 5.97 2.20
N VAL A 159 -5.25 6.30 0.96
CA VAL A 159 -5.69 7.65 0.58
C VAL A 159 -7.15 7.64 0.16
N LYS A 160 -7.81 8.79 0.23
CA LYS A 160 -9.18 8.94 -0.24
C LYS A 160 -9.23 8.82 -1.77
N PRO A 161 -10.17 8.04 -2.32
CA PRO A 161 -10.29 7.91 -3.77
C PRO A 161 -10.62 9.25 -4.43
N ILE A 162 -9.96 9.53 -5.56
CA ILE A 162 -10.21 10.71 -6.39
C ILE A 162 -11.29 10.34 -7.41
N HIS A 163 -12.40 11.05 -7.43
CA HIS A 163 -13.54 10.85 -8.35
C HIS A 163 -13.63 11.97 -9.38
#